data_4063b0c1f4665e3ad8994d6e04ff1d55
#
_entry.id   4063b0c1f4665e3ad8994d6e04ff1d55
#
_cell.length_a   1.000
_cell.length_b   1.000
_cell.length_c   1.000
_cell.angle_alpha   90.00
_cell.angle_beta   90.00
_cell.angle_gamma   90.00
#
_symmetry.space_group_name_H-M   'P 1'
#
loop_
_entity.id
_entity.type
_entity.pdbx_description
1 polymer ?
#
loop_
_entity_poly.entity_id
_entity_poly.type
_entity_poly.pdbx_seq_one_letter_code
_entity_poly.pdbx_strand_id
1 'polypeptide(L)'
;ASDVYKRQDDTYIVPHNKPEWLAMMLDRANSMYQRDKNHPAILIWSCGNESYGGKDIYEMSCLFHRLDDTRLVHYEGLFHDRSYNDTSDMESQMYPSVESIKEFLAKDSSKPFICCEYTHAMGNSCGAMHKYTDLTDTEPKYQGGFIWDYIDQSIYKKDRYGKEFQAYGGDFNDRPCDYNF
;
A
#
# COMPACT_ATOMS: atom_id res chain seq x y z
N ALA A 1 13.37 -10.63 1.26
CA ALA A 1 12.44 -10.59 0.11
C ALA A 1 12.29 -9.18 -0.44
N SER A 2 12.16 -8.15 0.40
CA SER A 2 12.01 -6.76 -0.04
C SER A 2 13.19 -6.24 -0.88
N ASP A 3 14.39 -6.76 -0.68
CA ASP A 3 15.59 -6.30 -1.41
C ASP A 3 15.68 -6.84 -2.83
N VAL A 4 14.98 -7.91 -3.16
CA VAL A 4 14.96 -8.48 -4.51
C VAL A 4 14.17 -7.57 -5.45
N TYR A 5 13.09 -6.95 -4.97
CA TYR A 5 12.26 -6.04 -5.77
C TYR A 5 12.87 -4.65 -5.94
N LYS A 6 13.72 -4.21 -5.03
CA LYS A 6 14.37 -2.89 -5.08
C LYS A 6 15.54 -2.80 -6.07
N ARG A 7 15.96 -3.91 -6.68
CA ARG A 7 17.08 -3.97 -7.62
C ARG A 7 16.66 -4.16 -9.07
N GLN A 8 15.39 -3.96 -9.39
CA GLN A 8 14.98 -3.99 -10.79
C GLN A 8 15.51 -2.75 -11.51
N ASP A 9 16.10 -2.98 -12.65
CA ASP A 9 16.52 -1.91 -13.56
C ASP A 9 15.30 -1.09 -13.96
N ASP A 10 15.38 0.23 -13.88
CA ASP A 10 14.32 1.18 -14.19
C ASP A 10 13.66 0.94 -15.56
N THR A 11 14.36 0.30 -16.47
CA THR A 11 13.85 -0.05 -17.81
C THR A 11 12.71 -1.09 -17.76
N TYR A 12 12.60 -1.87 -16.70
CA TYR A 12 11.61 -2.94 -16.53
C TYR A 12 10.49 -2.58 -15.57
N ILE A 13 10.59 -1.46 -14.89
CA ILE A 13 9.59 -1.05 -13.91
C ILE A 13 8.44 -0.36 -14.63
N VAL A 14 7.24 -0.82 -14.36
CA VAL A 14 6.01 -0.30 -14.95
C VAL A 14 5.06 0.17 -13.83
N PRO A 15 4.13 1.09 -14.13
CA PRO A 15 3.88 1.71 -15.45
C PRO A 15 4.81 2.89 -15.78
N HIS A 16 5.25 3.68 -14.80
CA HIS A 16 6.10 4.87 -14.97
C HIS A 16 5.49 5.87 -15.99
N ASN A 17 6.19 6.11 -17.13
CA ASN A 17 5.76 7.02 -18.19
C ASN A 17 5.56 6.25 -19.51
N LYS A 18 4.89 5.11 -19.47
CA LYS A 18 4.67 4.22 -20.62
C LYS A 18 3.24 4.34 -21.14
N PRO A 19 2.99 5.18 -22.16
CA PRO A 19 1.63 5.50 -22.61
C PRO A 19 0.82 4.30 -23.11
N GLU A 20 1.49 3.20 -23.47
CA GLU A 20 0.83 1.95 -23.86
C GLU A 20 0.05 1.28 -22.70
N TRP A 21 0.38 1.59 -21.44
CA TRP A 21 -0.32 1.08 -20.26
C TRP A 21 -1.50 1.96 -19.83
N LEU A 22 -1.46 3.23 -20.15
CA LEU A 22 -2.36 4.24 -19.61
C LEU A 22 -3.84 3.91 -19.83
N ALA A 23 -4.22 3.54 -21.05
CA ALA A 23 -5.62 3.25 -21.36
C ALA A 23 -6.20 2.11 -20.49
N MET A 24 -5.44 1.04 -20.31
CA MET A 24 -5.83 -0.09 -19.47
C MET A 24 -5.89 0.32 -17.99
N MET A 25 -4.96 1.12 -17.52
CA MET A 25 -4.93 1.58 -16.13
C MET A 25 -6.14 2.46 -15.81
N LEU A 26 -6.49 3.38 -16.70
CA LEU A 26 -7.66 4.25 -16.54
C LEU A 26 -8.96 3.44 -16.58
N ASP A 27 -9.05 2.42 -17.45
CA ASP A 27 -10.21 1.52 -17.50
C ASP A 27 -10.38 0.74 -16.18
N ARG A 28 -9.30 0.19 -15.63
CA ARG A 28 -9.33 -0.51 -14.33
C ARG A 28 -9.75 0.40 -13.19
N ALA A 29 -9.20 1.61 -13.14
CA ALA A 29 -9.57 2.61 -12.13
C ALA A 29 -11.05 2.98 -12.23
N ASN A 30 -11.54 3.25 -13.44
CA ASN A 30 -12.95 3.55 -13.67
C ASN A 30 -13.86 2.37 -13.31
N SER A 31 -13.47 1.14 -13.68
CA SER A 31 -14.25 -0.07 -13.36
C SER A 31 -14.36 -0.28 -11.85
N MET A 32 -13.27 -0.12 -11.10
CA MET A 32 -13.28 -0.18 -9.65
C MET A 32 -14.19 0.92 -9.07
N TYR A 33 -14.04 2.16 -9.52
CA TYR A 33 -14.86 3.27 -9.07
C TYR A 33 -16.35 3.00 -9.33
N GLN A 34 -16.75 2.61 -10.54
CA GLN A 34 -18.15 2.37 -10.87
C GLN A 34 -18.78 1.24 -10.03
N ARG A 35 -18.00 0.21 -9.72
CA ARG A 35 -18.45 -0.88 -8.86
C ARG A 35 -18.64 -0.41 -7.40
N ASP A 36 -17.71 0.40 -6.89
CA ASP A 36 -17.55 0.58 -5.44
C ASP A 36 -17.94 1.99 -4.94
N LYS A 37 -18.24 2.95 -5.82
CA LYS A 37 -18.53 4.35 -5.45
C LYS A 37 -19.64 4.54 -4.42
N ASN A 38 -20.59 3.62 -4.35
CA ASN A 38 -21.72 3.68 -3.43
C ASN A 38 -21.44 3.02 -2.05
N HIS A 39 -20.22 2.52 -1.82
CA HIS A 39 -19.84 1.95 -0.53
C HIS A 39 -19.33 3.05 0.42
N PRO A 40 -20.10 3.39 1.49
CA PRO A 40 -19.73 4.48 2.40
C PRO A 40 -18.50 4.16 3.26
N ALA A 41 -18.11 2.89 3.37
CA ALA A 41 -16.90 2.48 4.09
C ALA A 41 -15.60 2.80 3.34
N ILE A 42 -15.67 3.10 2.05
CA ILE A 42 -14.50 3.53 1.28
C ILE A 42 -14.26 5.01 1.57
N LEU A 43 -13.11 5.31 2.14
CA LEU A 43 -12.71 6.67 2.51
C LEU A 43 -11.68 7.26 1.55
N ILE A 44 -10.87 6.40 0.93
CA ILE A 44 -9.72 6.78 0.10
C ILE A 44 -9.66 5.86 -1.12
N TRP A 45 -9.44 6.43 -2.30
CA TRP A 45 -9.11 5.68 -3.53
C TRP A 45 -7.60 5.50 -3.62
N SER A 46 -7.11 4.27 -3.73
CA SER A 46 -5.68 4.01 -3.92
C SER A 46 -5.37 3.67 -5.38
N CYS A 47 -4.33 4.31 -5.92
CA CYS A 47 -3.90 4.11 -7.30
C CYS A 47 -3.13 2.80 -7.52
N GLY A 48 -2.71 2.12 -6.46
CA GLY A 48 -1.99 0.85 -6.60
C GLY A 48 -1.03 0.57 -5.46
N ASN A 49 -0.22 -0.45 -5.65
CA ASN A 49 0.74 -0.94 -4.69
C ASN A 49 2.05 -1.31 -5.40
N GLU A 50 3.19 -0.85 -4.85
CA GLU A 50 4.56 -1.18 -5.31
C GLU A 50 4.80 -1.02 -6.82
N SER A 51 4.08 -0.12 -7.46
CA SER A 51 4.27 0.24 -8.86
C SER A 51 5.20 1.44 -8.97
N TYR A 52 5.87 1.60 -10.11
CA TYR A 52 6.73 2.76 -10.30
C TYR A 52 5.88 4.01 -10.58
N GLY A 53 5.99 5.02 -9.72
CA GLY A 53 5.33 6.32 -9.88
C GLY A 53 5.75 7.01 -11.17
N GLY A 54 4.97 8.00 -11.58
CA GLY A 54 5.19 8.76 -12.80
C GLY A 54 3.89 9.22 -13.41
N LYS A 55 3.94 9.59 -14.70
CA LYS A 55 2.81 10.18 -15.39
C LYS A 55 1.57 9.30 -15.41
N ASP A 56 1.73 8.00 -15.64
CA ASP A 56 0.57 7.10 -15.82
C ASP A 56 -0.25 6.95 -14.52
N ILE A 57 0.43 6.81 -13.37
CA ILE A 57 -0.24 6.80 -12.06
C ILE A 57 -0.84 8.18 -11.74
N TYR A 58 -0.15 9.26 -12.10
CA TYR A 58 -0.68 10.61 -11.94
C TYR A 58 -1.99 10.82 -12.73
N GLU A 59 -2.05 10.38 -13.98
CA GLU A 59 -3.29 10.43 -14.79
C GLU A 59 -4.41 9.59 -14.17
N MET A 60 -4.08 8.45 -13.55
CA MET A 60 -5.05 7.64 -12.80
C MET A 60 -5.58 8.41 -11.58
N SER A 61 -4.73 9.08 -10.82
CA SER A 61 -5.15 9.95 -9.72
C SER A 61 -6.05 11.07 -10.21
N CYS A 62 -5.68 11.75 -11.27
CA CYS A 62 -6.51 12.78 -11.91
C CYS A 62 -7.89 12.24 -12.32
N LEU A 63 -7.97 10.98 -12.76
CA LEU A 63 -9.25 10.35 -13.06
C LEU A 63 -10.11 10.21 -11.81
N PHE A 64 -9.56 9.71 -10.71
CA PHE A 64 -10.31 9.57 -9.45
C PHE A 64 -10.83 10.93 -8.95
N HIS A 65 -10.01 11.98 -8.95
CA HIS A 65 -10.45 13.33 -8.56
C HIS A 65 -11.55 13.89 -9.47
N ARG A 66 -11.55 13.55 -10.77
CA ARG A 66 -12.65 13.94 -11.67
C ARG A 66 -13.95 13.17 -11.45
N LEU A 67 -13.83 11.91 -11.01
CA LEU A 67 -14.99 11.04 -10.77
C LEU A 67 -15.60 11.23 -9.37
N ASP A 68 -14.79 11.64 -8.42
CA ASP A 68 -15.17 11.77 -7.01
C ASP A 68 -14.36 12.91 -6.34
N ASP A 69 -15.03 14.01 -6.10
CA ASP A 69 -14.47 15.19 -5.43
C ASP A 69 -14.62 15.13 -3.89
N THR A 70 -15.14 14.02 -3.36
CA THR A 70 -15.44 13.85 -1.93
C THR A 70 -14.43 12.98 -1.20
N ARG A 71 -13.71 12.11 -1.90
CA ARG A 71 -12.74 11.17 -1.32
C ARG A 71 -11.33 11.51 -1.74
N LEU A 72 -10.41 11.27 -0.83
CA LEU A 72 -8.98 11.45 -1.06
C LEU A 72 -8.43 10.36 -1.99
N VAL A 73 -7.35 10.69 -2.68
CA VAL A 73 -6.60 9.74 -3.51
C VAL A 73 -5.24 9.46 -2.87
N HIS A 74 -4.86 8.20 -2.84
CA HIS A 74 -3.64 7.69 -2.24
C HIS A 74 -2.75 7.02 -3.28
N TYR A 75 -1.46 7.21 -3.14
CA TYR A 75 -0.43 6.40 -3.77
C TYR A 75 0.88 6.45 -2.96
N GLU A 76 1.51 5.30 -2.71
CA GLU A 76 2.70 5.22 -1.87
C GLU A 76 4.02 5.39 -2.65
N GLY A 77 4.02 5.05 -3.95
CA GLY A 77 5.22 5.05 -4.79
C GLY A 77 5.71 6.43 -5.26
N LEU A 78 5.31 7.52 -4.61
CA LEU A 78 5.71 8.90 -4.96
C LEU A 78 7.23 9.11 -4.93
N PHE A 79 7.93 8.39 -4.06
CA PHE A 79 9.37 8.53 -3.89
C PHE A 79 10.17 8.09 -5.13
N HIS A 80 9.57 7.31 -6.02
CA HIS A 80 10.20 6.92 -7.28
C HIS A 80 10.30 8.09 -8.28
N ASP A 81 9.29 8.99 -8.31
CA ASP A 81 9.29 10.15 -9.19
C ASP A 81 8.56 11.33 -8.53
N ARG A 82 9.30 12.16 -7.84
CA ARG A 82 8.78 13.32 -7.11
C ARG A 82 8.26 14.45 -8.01
N SER A 83 8.49 14.40 -9.33
CA SER A 83 7.90 15.37 -10.26
C SER A 83 6.38 15.25 -10.36
N TYR A 84 5.81 14.09 -9.94
CA TYR A 84 4.38 13.84 -9.85
C TYR A 84 3.89 13.76 -8.41
N ASN A 85 4.38 14.61 -7.53
CA ASN A 85 4.06 14.57 -6.10
C ASN A 85 2.55 14.75 -5.80
N ASP A 86 1.82 15.41 -6.69
CA ASP A 86 0.37 15.61 -6.59
C ASP A 86 -0.46 14.36 -6.94
N THR A 87 0.18 13.25 -7.24
CA THR A 87 -0.50 11.96 -7.44
C THR A 87 -1.25 11.49 -6.18
N SER A 88 -0.78 11.84 -5.00
CA SER A 88 -1.42 11.46 -3.74
C SER A 88 -1.73 12.68 -2.88
N ASP A 89 -2.88 12.71 -2.23
CA ASP A 89 -3.28 13.76 -1.29
C ASP A 89 -2.52 13.69 0.04
N MET A 90 -1.79 12.59 0.26
CA MET A 90 -1.00 12.33 1.45
C MET A 90 0.38 11.78 1.10
N GLU A 91 1.35 12.02 1.96
CA GLU A 91 2.58 11.22 1.92
C GLU A 91 2.29 9.84 2.47
N SER A 92 2.81 8.82 1.80
CA SER A 92 2.60 7.44 2.19
C SER A 92 3.85 6.61 1.96
N GLN A 93 4.21 5.80 2.95
CA GLN A 93 5.39 4.95 2.87
C GLN A 93 5.10 3.58 3.50
N MET A 94 5.84 2.56 3.01
CA MET A 94 5.85 1.22 3.58
C MET A 94 6.99 1.08 4.57
N TYR A 95 6.69 0.57 5.76
CA TYR A 95 7.67 0.22 6.80
C TYR A 95 8.69 1.30 7.14
N PRO A 96 8.33 2.60 7.15
CA PRO A 96 9.26 3.62 7.60
C PRO A 96 9.50 3.48 9.10
N SER A 97 10.71 3.82 9.58
CA SER A 97 10.93 3.96 11.02
C SER A 97 10.25 5.22 11.55
N VAL A 98 9.92 5.23 12.85
CA VAL A 98 9.35 6.43 13.50
C VAL A 98 10.28 7.62 13.36
N GLU A 99 11.59 7.40 13.45
CA GLU A 99 12.60 8.42 13.26
C GLU A 99 12.56 9.01 11.85
N SER A 100 12.45 8.17 10.82
CA SER A 100 12.37 8.64 9.42
C SER A 100 11.08 9.40 9.14
N ILE A 101 9.96 9.01 9.76
CA ILE A 101 8.70 9.77 9.67
C ILE A 101 8.90 11.19 10.25
N LYS A 102 9.45 11.29 11.45
CA LYS A 102 9.73 12.59 12.10
C LYS A 102 10.67 13.45 11.27
N GLU A 103 11.73 12.86 10.73
CA GLU A 103 12.66 13.57 9.86
C GLU A 103 12.00 14.08 8.58
N PHE A 104 11.14 13.28 7.97
CA PHE A 104 10.39 13.68 6.81
C PHE A 104 9.45 14.85 7.14
N LEU A 105 8.64 14.73 8.18
CA LEU A 105 7.67 15.77 8.57
C LEU A 105 8.33 17.06 9.04
N ALA A 106 9.54 16.99 9.59
CA ALA A 106 10.32 18.17 9.91
C ALA A 106 10.80 18.94 8.68
N LYS A 107 10.99 18.26 7.54
CA LYS A 107 11.44 18.86 6.27
C LYS A 107 10.26 19.28 5.39
N ASP A 108 9.21 18.46 5.35
CA ASP A 108 8.04 18.68 4.52
C ASP A 108 6.77 18.23 5.29
N SER A 109 5.99 19.19 5.70
CA SER A 109 4.69 18.98 6.35
C SER A 109 3.52 19.49 5.50
N SER A 110 3.71 19.60 4.18
CA SER A 110 2.67 20.09 3.25
C SER A 110 1.47 19.15 3.19
N LYS A 111 1.70 17.85 3.35
CA LYS A 111 0.66 16.80 3.32
C LYS A 111 0.62 16.03 4.64
N PRO A 112 -0.54 15.43 5.00
CA PRO A 112 -0.57 14.43 6.06
C PRO A 112 0.24 13.20 5.67
N PHE A 113 0.76 12.48 6.66
CA PHE A 113 1.56 11.28 6.48
C PHE A 113 0.82 10.06 6.99
N ILE A 114 0.81 8.98 6.22
CA ILE A 114 0.33 7.66 6.65
C ILE A 114 1.38 6.58 6.36
N CYS A 115 1.39 5.51 7.17
CA CYS A 115 2.06 4.28 6.81
C CYS A 115 1.05 3.39 6.08
N CYS A 116 1.18 3.22 4.76
CA CYS A 116 0.29 2.30 4.04
C CYS A 116 0.51 0.84 4.43
N GLU A 117 1.71 0.52 4.90
CA GLU A 117 2.03 -0.75 5.55
C GLU A 117 3.02 -0.51 6.69
N TYR A 118 2.81 -1.16 7.84
CA TYR A 118 3.76 -1.15 8.94
C TYR A 118 3.66 -2.42 9.79
N THR A 119 4.68 -2.67 10.62
CA THR A 119 4.83 -3.75 11.59
C THR A 119 4.90 -5.18 11.04
N HIS A 120 4.53 -5.45 9.79
CA HIS A 120 4.61 -6.73 9.07
C HIS A 120 4.27 -7.94 9.96
N ALA A 121 2.99 -8.13 10.26
CA ALA A 121 2.49 -9.12 11.20
C ALA A 121 2.43 -10.53 10.59
N MET A 122 3.56 -11.04 10.15
CA MET A 122 3.72 -12.41 9.62
C MET A 122 4.80 -13.14 10.40
N GLY A 123 4.52 -14.38 10.82
CA GLY A 123 5.42 -15.16 11.65
C GLY A 123 5.71 -14.48 12.99
N ASN A 124 6.96 -14.50 13.44
CA ASN A 124 7.38 -13.85 14.69
C ASN A 124 7.77 -12.39 14.46
N SER A 125 6.79 -11.53 14.27
CA SER A 125 6.97 -10.11 13.97
C SER A 125 5.92 -9.24 14.68
N CYS A 126 5.53 -8.09 14.11
CA CYS A 126 4.54 -7.14 14.66
C CYS A 126 4.97 -6.50 16.00
N GLY A 127 6.28 -6.27 16.18
CA GLY A 127 6.81 -5.63 17.37
C GLY A 127 6.83 -4.10 17.33
N ALA A 128 7.02 -3.49 18.52
CA ALA A 128 7.22 -2.04 18.70
C ALA A 128 6.09 -1.14 18.14
N MET A 129 4.88 -1.67 17.97
CA MET A 129 3.74 -0.93 17.40
C MET A 129 3.40 0.34 18.20
N HIS A 130 3.59 0.31 19.53
CA HIS A 130 3.36 1.48 20.38
C HIS A 130 4.12 2.72 19.95
N LYS A 131 5.30 2.58 19.36
CA LYS A 131 6.09 3.72 18.88
C LYS A 131 5.38 4.50 17.78
N TYR A 132 4.62 3.81 16.94
CA TYR A 132 3.82 4.41 15.88
C TYR A 132 2.52 4.99 16.42
N THR A 133 1.84 4.28 17.33
CA THR A 133 0.62 4.80 17.96
C THR A 133 0.88 6.02 18.84
N ASP A 134 1.96 6.03 19.62
CA ASP A 134 2.37 7.20 20.42
C ASP A 134 2.69 8.42 19.54
N LEU A 135 3.12 8.19 18.29
CA LEU A 135 3.39 9.27 17.36
C LEU A 135 2.13 10.02 16.94
N THR A 136 0.97 9.34 16.88
CA THR A 136 -0.31 10.00 16.53
C THR A 136 -0.72 11.05 17.56
N ASP A 137 -0.29 10.91 18.82
CA ASP A 137 -0.61 11.85 19.89
C ASP A 137 0.30 13.08 19.89
N THR A 138 1.47 12.98 19.26
CA THR A 138 2.53 13.99 19.34
C THR A 138 2.83 14.70 18.02
N GLU A 139 2.45 14.09 16.89
CA GLU A 139 2.71 14.61 15.55
C GLU A 139 1.41 14.79 14.75
N PRO A 140 0.85 16.01 14.70
CA PRO A 140 -0.47 16.24 14.09
C PRO A 140 -0.57 15.89 12.60
N LYS A 141 0.54 15.83 11.90
CA LYS A 141 0.56 15.44 10.48
C LYS A 141 0.66 13.95 10.27
N TYR A 142 0.98 13.16 11.29
CA TYR A 142 0.97 11.72 11.22
C TYR A 142 -0.43 11.17 11.52
N GLN A 143 -1.04 10.49 10.56
CA GLN A 143 -2.43 10.03 10.63
C GLN A 143 -2.56 8.53 10.97
N GLY A 144 -1.44 7.85 11.26
CA GLY A 144 -1.44 6.43 11.59
C GLY A 144 -0.99 5.53 10.45
N GLY A 145 -1.43 4.28 10.46
CA GLY A 145 -1.02 3.31 9.46
C GLY A 145 -1.86 2.04 9.45
N PHE A 146 -1.58 1.21 8.47
CA PHE A 146 -2.23 -0.07 8.25
C PHE A 146 -1.24 -1.21 8.48
N ILE A 147 -1.63 -2.19 9.30
CA ILE A 147 -0.78 -3.36 9.58
C ILE A 147 -0.77 -4.27 8.35
N TRP A 148 0.40 -4.68 7.88
CA TRP A 148 0.53 -5.78 6.93
C TRP A 148 0.92 -7.08 7.63
N ASP A 149 0.03 -8.07 7.80
CA ASP A 149 -1.38 -8.01 7.46
C ASP A 149 -2.21 -8.19 8.73
N TYR A 150 -3.36 -7.52 8.80
CA TYR A 150 -4.21 -7.55 9.99
C TYR A 150 -4.97 -8.88 10.14
N ILE A 151 -5.32 -9.52 9.03
CA ILE A 151 -6.09 -10.77 9.00
C ILE A 151 -5.19 -11.90 8.54
N ASP A 152 -5.20 -13.01 9.27
CA ASP A 152 -4.49 -14.23 8.86
C ASP A 152 -4.94 -14.69 7.47
N GLN A 153 -3.99 -14.90 6.57
CA GLN A 153 -4.24 -15.32 5.18
C GLN A 153 -4.33 -16.84 5.05
N SER A 154 -4.85 -17.51 6.06
CA SER A 154 -4.95 -18.95 6.13
C SER A 154 -6.40 -19.44 6.06
N ILE A 155 -6.54 -20.71 5.77
CA ILE A 155 -7.84 -21.41 5.68
C ILE A 155 -7.83 -22.56 6.67
N TYR A 156 -8.91 -22.74 7.43
CA TYR A 156 -9.04 -23.86 8.34
C TYR A 156 -9.02 -25.19 7.59
N LYS A 157 -8.12 -26.09 8.02
CA LYS A 157 -7.96 -27.44 7.49
C LYS A 157 -7.80 -28.42 8.65
N LYS A 158 -8.19 -29.68 8.45
CA LYS A 158 -7.93 -30.75 9.43
C LYS A 158 -6.73 -31.55 8.98
N ASP A 159 -5.86 -31.86 9.91
CA ASP A 159 -4.75 -32.77 9.70
C ASP A 159 -5.22 -34.25 9.61
N ARG A 160 -4.29 -35.16 9.39
CA ARG A 160 -4.58 -36.61 9.31
C ARG A 160 -5.16 -37.22 10.59
N TYR A 161 -5.09 -36.51 11.71
CA TYR A 161 -5.65 -36.95 13.00
C TYR A 161 -6.98 -36.26 13.32
N GLY A 162 -7.50 -35.45 12.40
CA GLY A 162 -8.73 -34.70 12.56
C GLY A 162 -8.58 -33.40 13.37
N LYS A 163 -7.35 -32.98 13.73
CA LYS A 163 -7.08 -31.75 14.46
C LYS A 163 -7.10 -30.59 13.46
N GLU A 164 -7.85 -29.55 13.82
CA GLU A 164 -7.94 -28.31 13.02
C GLU A 164 -6.69 -27.46 13.19
N PHE A 165 -6.25 -26.85 12.08
CA PHE A 165 -5.13 -25.92 12.03
C PHE A 165 -5.30 -24.89 10.91
N GLN A 166 -4.55 -23.82 10.97
CA GLN A 166 -4.47 -22.79 9.95
C GLN A 166 -3.52 -23.25 8.84
N ALA A 167 -4.04 -23.40 7.64
CA ALA A 167 -3.31 -23.93 6.50
C ALA A 167 -3.17 -22.89 5.38
N TYR A 168 -2.03 -22.89 4.69
CA TYR A 168 -1.77 -22.04 3.54
C TYR A 168 -0.79 -22.71 2.57
N GLY A 169 -0.72 -22.21 1.36
CA GLY A 169 0.26 -22.56 0.32
C GLY A 169 0.62 -24.04 0.25
N GLY A 170 1.78 -24.41 0.80
CA GLY A 170 2.30 -25.77 0.78
C GLY A 170 1.41 -26.83 1.41
N ASP A 171 0.52 -26.47 2.34
CA ASP A 171 -0.45 -27.38 2.95
C ASP A 171 -1.55 -27.81 1.94
N PHE A 172 -1.67 -27.06 0.85
CA PHE A 172 -2.55 -27.34 -0.28
C PHE A 172 -1.79 -27.80 -1.53
N ASN A 173 -0.50 -28.14 -1.39
CA ASN A 173 0.42 -28.51 -2.47
C ASN A 173 0.76 -27.36 -3.44
N ASP A 174 0.46 -26.13 -3.09
CA ASP A 174 0.90 -24.95 -3.85
C ASP A 174 2.39 -24.71 -3.62
N ARG A 175 3.17 -24.76 -4.70
CA ARG A 175 4.63 -24.53 -4.64
C ARG A 175 5.12 -23.84 -5.92
N PRO A 176 6.02 -22.86 -5.81
CA PRO A 176 6.59 -22.34 -4.55
C PRO A 176 5.57 -21.53 -3.72
N CYS A 177 5.79 -21.44 -2.42
CA CYS A 177 5.00 -20.60 -1.50
C CYS A 177 5.93 -20.02 -0.43
N ASP A 178 5.46 -18.94 0.21
CA ASP A 178 6.16 -18.36 1.35
C ASP A 178 6.16 -19.29 2.57
N TYR A 179 7.02 -18.98 3.56
CA TYR A 179 7.17 -19.79 4.76
C TYR A 179 6.23 -19.39 5.89
N ASN A 180 5.53 -18.28 5.75
CA ASN A 180 4.59 -17.74 6.74
C ASN A 180 3.45 -16.97 6.05
N PHE A 181 2.45 -16.61 6.83
CA PHE A 181 1.28 -15.83 6.44
C PHE A 181 0.92 -14.84 7.54
#